data_dc4cfa6f1eff6e097ddd8aaf6c73e41e
#
_entry.id   dc4cfa6f1eff6e097ddd8aaf6c73e41e
#
_cell.length_a   1.000
_cell.length_b   1.000
_cell.length_c   1.000
_cell.angle_alpha   90.00
_cell.angle_beta   90.00
_cell.angle_gamma   90.00
#
_symmetry.space_group_name_H-M   'P 1'
#
loop_
_entity.id
_entity.type
_entity.pdbx_description
1 polymer ?
#
loop_
_entity_poly.entity_id
_entity_poly.type
_entity_poly.pdbx_seq_one_letter_code
_entity_poly.pdbx_strand_id
1 'polypeptide(L)'
;MNNDLFQQARAAYARKDFQGALAAYTQCLQDAGSSLAHGEVGLLYHQIGNCLVKLKNPNEAIHAYTQATADAAYDACGAVNYNLGMAYASLHDYEDAVKHFEIAVSDAKYDASYKAYSGMGNALLKLGKSAEAGVAFREAALDEANPDPTKALLNLGVCFMALDRPADAVASYESALQFDMQPDTRNKLYANLGQAYVASGQMQKAVNAFDESIADKTYFLSDSASVDYQRAIAAVAQGTSEITQVMAPVAPVAD
;
A
#
# COMPACT_ATOMS: atom_id res chain seq x y z
N MET A 1 -8.35 -11.85 -34.67
CA MET A 1 -8.05 -10.41 -34.38
C MET A 1 -7.15 -9.81 -35.45
N ASN A 2 -7.34 -8.53 -35.84
CA ASN A 2 -6.42 -7.80 -36.73
C ASN A 2 -5.10 -7.51 -35.97
N ASN A 3 -4.06 -8.26 -36.31
CA ASN A 3 -2.79 -8.24 -35.56
C ASN A 3 -2.05 -6.89 -35.73
N ASP A 4 -2.07 -6.30 -36.91
CA ASP A 4 -1.40 -5.03 -37.18
C ASP A 4 -2.01 -3.87 -36.38
N LEU A 5 -3.34 -3.81 -36.35
CA LEU A 5 -4.09 -2.81 -35.58
C LEU A 5 -3.88 -3.00 -34.08
N PHE A 6 -3.83 -4.25 -33.60
CA PHE A 6 -3.54 -4.56 -32.21
C PHE A 6 -2.11 -4.11 -31.81
N GLN A 7 -1.10 -4.33 -32.65
CA GLN A 7 0.26 -3.86 -32.39
C GLN A 7 0.35 -2.32 -32.44
N GLN A 8 -0.39 -1.66 -33.31
CA GLN A 8 -0.51 -0.20 -33.31
C GLN A 8 -1.09 0.32 -32.01
N ALA A 9 -2.16 -0.32 -31.49
CA ALA A 9 -2.76 0.03 -30.20
C ALA A 9 -1.75 -0.12 -29.04
N ARG A 10 -1.00 -1.22 -28.99
CA ARG A 10 0.05 -1.42 -28.01
C ARG A 10 1.15 -0.34 -28.08
N ALA A 11 1.57 0.00 -29.30
CA ALA A 11 2.58 1.05 -29.52
C ALA A 11 2.06 2.44 -29.09
N ALA A 12 0.78 2.75 -29.33
CA ALA A 12 0.14 3.98 -28.88
C ALA A 12 0.10 4.01 -27.33
N TYR A 13 -0.31 2.92 -26.68
CA TYR A 13 -0.30 2.82 -25.24
C TYR A 13 1.10 3.04 -24.62
N ALA A 14 2.14 2.42 -25.21
CA ALA A 14 3.52 2.57 -24.77
C ALA A 14 4.01 4.02 -24.89
N ARG A 15 3.57 4.77 -25.90
CA ARG A 15 3.84 6.21 -26.06
C ARG A 15 2.95 7.11 -25.21
N LYS A 16 2.10 6.51 -24.33
CA LYS A 16 1.11 7.21 -23.49
C LYS A 16 0.01 7.93 -24.29
N ASP A 17 -0.17 7.59 -25.56
CA ASP A 17 -1.35 7.99 -26.35
C ASP A 17 -2.51 7.03 -26.00
N PHE A 18 -3.11 7.24 -24.83
CA PHE A 18 -4.16 6.36 -24.33
C PHE A 18 -5.46 6.49 -25.11
N GLN A 19 -5.72 7.65 -25.72
CA GLN A 19 -6.89 7.88 -26.55
C GLN A 19 -6.76 7.15 -27.88
N GLY A 20 -5.61 7.26 -28.55
CA GLY A 20 -5.32 6.51 -29.76
C GLY A 20 -5.29 4.99 -29.53
N ALA A 21 -4.73 4.55 -28.40
CA ALA A 21 -4.74 3.14 -28.00
C ALA A 21 -6.18 2.62 -27.80
N LEU A 22 -7.01 3.38 -27.08
CA LEU A 22 -8.41 3.05 -26.84
C LEU A 22 -9.18 2.90 -28.14
N ALA A 23 -9.06 3.88 -29.05
CA ALA A 23 -9.71 3.84 -30.35
C ALA A 23 -9.31 2.61 -31.17
N ALA A 24 -7.99 2.30 -31.22
CA ALA A 24 -7.49 1.15 -31.97
C ALA A 24 -7.91 -0.20 -31.35
N TYR A 25 -7.90 -0.36 -30.02
CA TYR A 25 -8.43 -1.59 -29.40
C TYR A 25 -9.93 -1.75 -29.62
N THR A 26 -10.70 -0.67 -29.55
CA THR A 26 -12.14 -0.69 -29.83
C THR A 26 -12.41 -1.06 -31.31
N GLN A 27 -11.61 -0.53 -32.23
CA GLN A 27 -11.69 -0.89 -33.64
C GLN A 27 -11.35 -2.37 -33.85
N CYS A 28 -10.35 -2.94 -33.18
CA CYS A 28 -10.07 -4.39 -33.22
C CYS A 28 -11.27 -5.22 -32.80
N LEU A 29 -12.02 -4.79 -31.80
CA LEU A 29 -13.22 -5.48 -31.32
C LEU A 29 -14.38 -5.39 -32.35
N GLN A 30 -14.56 -4.23 -32.96
CA GLN A 30 -15.63 -3.98 -33.95
C GLN A 30 -15.38 -4.71 -35.27
N ASP A 31 -14.17 -4.63 -35.82
CA ASP A 31 -13.81 -5.21 -37.12
C ASP A 31 -13.84 -6.73 -37.09
N ALA A 32 -13.53 -7.34 -35.96
CA ALA A 32 -13.47 -8.78 -35.86
C ALA A 32 -14.85 -9.45 -35.74
N GLY A 33 -15.87 -8.74 -35.23
CA GLY A 33 -17.22 -9.26 -35.02
C GLY A 33 -17.21 -10.62 -34.31
N SER A 34 -17.82 -11.65 -34.92
CA SER A 34 -17.84 -13.02 -34.37
C SER A 34 -16.60 -13.87 -34.71
N SER A 35 -15.57 -13.30 -35.32
CA SER A 35 -14.36 -14.02 -35.79
C SER A 35 -13.20 -14.00 -34.81
N LEU A 36 -13.38 -13.43 -33.61
CA LEU A 36 -12.35 -13.45 -32.57
C LEU A 36 -12.13 -14.87 -32.05
N ALA A 37 -10.85 -15.22 -31.85
CA ALA A 37 -10.50 -16.49 -31.25
C ALA A 37 -10.83 -16.47 -29.74
N HIS A 38 -10.85 -17.67 -29.13
CA HIS A 38 -11.08 -17.81 -27.69
C HIS A 38 -10.07 -17.00 -26.89
N GLY A 39 -10.56 -16.18 -25.96
CA GLY A 39 -9.75 -15.32 -25.09
C GLY A 39 -9.35 -13.97 -25.71
N GLU A 40 -9.54 -13.76 -27.01
CA GLU A 40 -9.21 -12.47 -27.65
C GLU A 40 -10.18 -11.34 -27.27
N VAL A 41 -11.44 -11.69 -27.00
CA VAL A 41 -12.45 -10.72 -26.53
C VAL A 41 -12.05 -10.21 -25.14
N GLY A 42 -11.75 -11.12 -24.23
CA GLY A 42 -11.29 -10.77 -22.87
C GLY A 42 -10.01 -9.94 -22.89
N LEU A 43 -9.05 -10.31 -23.75
CA LEU A 43 -7.81 -9.53 -23.91
C LEU A 43 -8.10 -8.10 -24.38
N LEU A 44 -8.93 -7.91 -25.38
CA LEU A 44 -9.25 -6.58 -25.90
C LEU A 44 -9.96 -5.73 -24.84
N TYR A 45 -10.97 -6.27 -24.18
CA TYR A 45 -11.65 -5.56 -23.09
C TYR A 45 -10.73 -5.23 -21.93
N HIS A 46 -9.79 -6.11 -21.56
CA HIS A 46 -8.79 -5.82 -20.55
C HIS A 46 -7.91 -4.61 -20.96
N GLN A 47 -7.43 -4.58 -22.22
CA GLN A 47 -6.63 -3.46 -22.71
C GLN A 47 -7.44 -2.15 -22.81
N ILE A 48 -8.70 -2.22 -23.23
CA ILE A 48 -9.63 -1.09 -23.21
C ILE A 48 -9.79 -0.55 -21.79
N GLY A 49 -10.01 -1.40 -20.79
CA GLY A 49 -10.09 -1.03 -19.39
C GLY A 49 -8.81 -0.33 -18.91
N ASN A 50 -7.63 -0.85 -19.28
CA ASN A 50 -6.35 -0.23 -18.96
C ASN A 50 -6.22 1.19 -19.55
N CYS A 51 -6.66 1.41 -20.79
CA CYS A 51 -6.70 2.75 -21.38
C CYS A 51 -7.62 3.69 -20.62
N LEU A 52 -8.83 3.23 -20.27
CA LEU A 52 -9.84 4.01 -19.57
C LEU A 52 -9.38 4.45 -18.16
N VAL A 53 -8.69 3.58 -17.44
CA VAL A 53 -8.07 3.96 -16.16
C VAL A 53 -7.04 5.08 -16.36
N LYS A 54 -6.20 5.00 -17.39
CA LYS A 54 -5.22 6.06 -17.70
C LYS A 54 -5.87 7.37 -18.12
N LEU A 55 -7.05 7.30 -18.73
CA LEU A 55 -7.89 8.44 -19.10
C LEU A 55 -8.78 8.96 -17.95
N LYS A 56 -8.65 8.37 -16.75
CA LYS A 56 -9.43 8.71 -15.54
C LYS A 56 -10.93 8.48 -15.68
N ASN A 57 -11.32 7.46 -16.42
CA ASN A 57 -12.72 7.03 -16.62
C ASN A 57 -12.97 5.69 -15.90
N PRO A 58 -13.01 5.65 -14.55
CA PRO A 58 -13.07 4.40 -13.80
C PRO A 58 -14.37 3.63 -14.01
N ASN A 59 -15.52 4.29 -14.19
CA ASN A 59 -16.80 3.61 -14.43
C ASN A 59 -16.79 2.82 -15.75
N GLU A 60 -16.29 3.42 -16.83
CA GLU A 60 -16.16 2.74 -18.11
C GLU A 60 -15.11 1.64 -18.06
N ALA A 61 -14.03 1.84 -17.27
CA ALA A 61 -13.01 0.82 -17.06
C ALA A 61 -13.58 -0.40 -16.32
N ILE A 62 -14.41 -0.22 -15.30
CA ILE A 62 -15.11 -1.30 -14.60
C ILE A 62 -15.96 -2.09 -15.59
N HIS A 63 -16.74 -1.40 -16.43
CA HIS A 63 -17.54 -2.08 -17.47
C HIS A 63 -16.65 -2.91 -18.40
N ALA A 64 -15.56 -2.35 -18.90
CA ALA A 64 -14.64 -3.06 -19.79
C ALA A 64 -13.99 -4.28 -19.09
N TYR A 65 -13.52 -4.14 -17.88
CA TYR A 65 -12.95 -5.26 -17.12
C TYR A 65 -13.99 -6.35 -16.82
N THR A 66 -15.24 -5.98 -16.53
CA THR A 66 -16.34 -6.93 -16.36
C THR A 66 -16.59 -7.72 -17.64
N GLN A 67 -16.54 -7.08 -18.81
CA GLN A 67 -16.62 -7.79 -20.10
C GLN A 67 -15.39 -8.72 -20.30
N ALA A 68 -14.21 -8.32 -19.83
CA ALA A 68 -13.02 -9.18 -19.91
C ALA A 68 -13.18 -10.45 -19.05
N THR A 69 -13.77 -10.36 -17.86
CA THR A 69 -14.03 -11.53 -17.01
C THR A 69 -15.13 -12.44 -17.53
N ALA A 70 -16.01 -11.95 -18.41
CA ALA A 70 -17.06 -12.76 -19.04
C ALA A 70 -16.50 -13.71 -20.12
N ASP A 71 -15.32 -13.48 -20.66
CA ASP A 71 -14.64 -14.38 -21.58
C ASP A 71 -13.92 -15.49 -20.80
N ALA A 72 -14.57 -16.64 -20.63
CA ALA A 72 -14.05 -17.76 -19.86
C ALA A 72 -12.75 -18.37 -20.46
N ALA A 73 -12.40 -18.04 -21.69
CA ALA A 73 -11.17 -18.48 -22.33
C ALA A 73 -10.02 -17.48 -22.13
N TYR A 74 -10.29 -16.31 -21.56
CA TYR A 74 -9.25 -15.34 -21.24
C TYR A 74 -8.58 -15.66 -19.90
N ASP A 75 -7.34 -16.12 -19.98
CA ASP A 75 -6.59 -16.67 -18.84
C ASP A 75 -5.81 -15.60 -18.07
N ALA A 76 -6.47 -14.53 -17.65
CA ALA A 76 -5.89 -13.47 -16.84
C ALA A 76 -6.86 -12.96 -15.75
N CYS A 77 -7.62 -13.89 -15.17
CA CYS A 77 -8.67 -13.60 -14.20
C CYS A 77 -8.14 -12.77 -13.01
N GLY A 78 -7.02 -13.17 -12.41
CA GLY A 78 -6.41 -12.46 -11.28
C GLY A 78 -6.00 -11.04 -11.62
N ALA A 79 -5.35 -10.83 -12.78
CA ALA A 79 -4.93 -9.50 -13.22
C ALA A 79 -6.12 -8.57 -13.50
N VAL A 80 -7.18 -9.09 -14.14
CA VAL A 80 -8.40 -8.31 -14.41
C VAL A 80 -9.10 -7.96 -13.09
N ASN A 81 -9.23 -8.90 -12.16
CA ASN A 81 -9.84 -8.64 -10.86
C ASN A 81 -9.02 -7.69 -10.00
N TYR A 82 -7.68 -7.75 -10.03
CA TYR A 82 -6.84 -6.73 -9.41
C TYR A 82 -7.17 -5.32 -9.97
N ASN A 83 -7.29 -5.19 -11.30
CA ASN A 83 -7.62 -3.91 -11.93
C ASN A 83 -9.05 -3.45 -11.60
N LEU A 84 -10.02 -4.36 -11.50
CA LEU A 84 -11.38 -4.07 -11.00
C LEU A 84 -11.33 -3.54 -9.57
N GLY A 85 -10.61 -4.22 -8.68
CA GLY A 85 -10.43 -3.78 -7.30
C GLY A 85 -9.84 -2.38 -7.21
N MET A 86 -8.83 -2.08 -8.03
CA MET A 86 -8.24 -0.74 -8.11
C MET A 86 -9.22 0.31 -8.65
N ALA A 87 -10.04 -0.04 -9.63
CA ALA A 87 -11.03 0.87 -10.20
C ALA A 87 -12.15 1.18 -9.20
N TYR A 88 -12.69 0.18 -8.51
CA TYR A 88 -13.65 0.37 -7.42
C TYR A 88 -13.07 1.20 -6.27
N ALA A 89 -11.85 0.90 -5.84
CA ALA A 89 -11.17 1.69 -4.79
C ALA A 89 -11.01 3.16 -5.19
N SER A 90 -10.79 3.46 -6.48
CA SER A 90 -10.69 4.84 -6.98
C SER A 90 -12.03 5.60 -6.94
N LEU A 91 -13.14 4.88 -6.92
CA LEU A 91 -14.49 5.40 -6.73
C LEU A 91 -14.93 5.40 -5.24
N HIS A 92 -14.05 5.02 -4.32
CA HIS A 92 -14.32 4.85 -2.91
C HIS A 92 -15.32 3.72 -2.59
N ASP A 93 -15.56 2.82 -3.52
CA ASP A 93 -16.37 1.62 -3.33
C ASP A 93 -15.47 0.50 -2.80
N TYR A 94 -15.15 0.60 -1.51
CA TYR A 94 -14.12 -0.23 -0.89
C TYR A 94 -14.60 -1.67 -0.66
N GLU A 95 -15.90 -1.90 -0.46
CA GLU A 95 -16.47 -3.23 -0.32
C GLU A 95 -16.31 -4.07 -1.59
N ASP A 96 -16.63 -3.50 -2.75
CA ASP A 96 -16.46 -4.19 -4.02
C ASP A 96 -14.97 -4.29 -4.41
N ALA A 97 -14.15 -3.28 -4.05
CA ALA A 97 -12.72 -3.37 -4.21
C ALA A 97 -12.14 -4.60 -3.47
N VAL A 98 -12.52 -4.82 -2.21
CA VAL A 98 -12.08 -5.98 -1.42
C VAL A 98 -12.47 -7.28 -2.09
N LYS A 99 -13.73 -7.45 -2.51
CA LYS A 99 -14.21 -8.67 -3.21
C LYS A 99 -13.37 -9.00 -4.45
N HIS A 100 -13.06 -7.99 -5.25
CA HIS A 100 -12.26 -8.20 -6.45
C HIS A 100 -10.79 -8.49 -6.15
N PHE A 101 -10.22 -7.88 -5.12
CA PHE A 101 -8.87 -8.27 -4.65
C PHE A 101 -8.84 -9.70 -4.11
N GLU A 102 -9.86 -10.16 -3.39
CA GLU A 102 -9.99 -11.55 -2.93
C GLU A 102 -9.99 -12.54 -4.10
N ILE A 103 -10.73 -12.23 -5.17
CA ILE A 103 -10.72 -13.05 -6.39
C ILE A 103 -9.31 -13.04 -7.01
N ALA A 104 -8.65 -11.89 -7.07
CA ALA A 104 -7.31 -11.76 -7.64
C ALA A 104 -6.27 -12.64 -6.90
N VAL A 105 -6.28 -12.63 -5.56
CA VAL A 105 -5.32 -13.44 -4.76
C VAL A 105 -5.66 -14.93 -4.76
N SER A 106 -6.90 -15.29 -5.11
CA SER A 106 -7.32 -16.70 -5.24
C SER A 106 -6.89 -17.32 -6.57
N ASP A 107 -6.47 -16.53 -7.55
CA ASP A 107 -5.98 -17.02 -8.85
C ASP A 107 -4.51 -17.41 -8.74
N ALA A 108 -4.22 -18.70 -8.72
CA ALA A 108 -2.86 -19.24 -8.64
C ALA A 108 -1.94 -18.84 -9.83
N LYS A 109 -2.50 -18.32 -10.92
CA LYS A 109 -1.75 -17.81 -12.08
C LYS A 109 -1.39 -16.33 -11.96
N TYR A 110 -1.94 -15.64 -10.95
CA TYR A 110 -1.63 -14.24 -10.72
C TYR A 110 -0.36 -14.10 -9.89
N ASP A 111 0.74 -13.80 -10.57
CA ASP A 111 2.10 -13.72 -10.02
C ASP A 111 2.41 -12.45 -9.20
N ALA A 112 1.45 -11.52 -9.09
CA ALA A 112 1.59 -10.28 -8.36
C ALA A 112 0.58 -10.14 -7.20
N SER A 113 0.28 -11.26 -6.51
CA SER A 113 -0.65 -11.35 -5.38
C SER A 113 -0.38 -10.31 -4.29
N TYR A 114 0.91 -9.98 -4.04
CA TYR A 114 1.29 -8.93 -3.10
C TYR A 114 0.67 -7.55 -3.41
N LYS A 115 0.42 -7.24 -4.70
CA LYS A 115 -0.26 -5.99 -5.09
C LYS A 115 -1.74 -6.02 -4.71
N ALA A 116 -2.40 -7.15 -4.94
CA ALA A 116 -3.81 -7.32 -4.59
C ALA A 116 -3.98 -7.33 -3.06
N TYR A 117 -3.11 -8.03 -2.34
CA TYR A 117 -3.10 -7.97 -0.87
C TYR A 117 -2.87 -6.55 -0.34
N SER A 118 -1.93 -5.80 -0.92
CA SER A 118 -1.71 -4.39 -0.53
C SER A 118 -2.91 -3.51 -0.85
N GLY A 119 -3.56 -3.70 -2.00
CA GLY A 119 -4.79 -3.01 -2.39
C GLY A 119 -5.95 -3.33 -1.44
N MET A 120 -6.14 -4.61 -1.13
CA MET A 120 -7.14 -5.11 -0.17
C MET A 120 -6.93 -4.52 1.22
N GLY A 121 -5.70 -4.54 1.73
CA GLY A 121 -5.35 -3.95 3.02
C GLY A 121 -5.69 -2.45 3.09
N ASN A 122 -5.38 -1.70 2.03
CA ASN A 122 -5.75 -0.29 1.95
C ASN A 122 -7.27 -0.07 1.93
N ALA A 123 -8.04 -0.86 1.17
CA ALA A 123 -9.49 -0.78 1.14
C ALA A 123 -10.10 -1.13 2.51
N LEU A 124 -9.60 -2.19 3.17
CA LEU A 124 -10.04 -2.59 4.50
C LEU A 124 -9.75 -1.53 5.56
N LEU A 125 -8.61 -0.83 5.51
CA LEU A 125 -8.35 0.32 6.39
C LEU A 125 -9.36 1.45 6.18
N LYS A 126 -9.76 1.72 4.92
CA LYS A 126 -10.80 2.72 4.62
C LYS A 126 -12.17 2.33 5.17
N LEU A 127 -12.43 1.03 5.29
CA LEU A 127 -13.63 0.46 5.93
C LEU A 127 -13.53 0.39 7.47
N GLY A 128 -12.40 0.80 8.07
CA GLY A 128 -12.18 0.70 9.52
C GLY A 128 -11.86 -0.73 10.00
N LYS A 129 -11.61 -1.68 9.11
CA LYS A 129 -11.36 -3.09 9.39
C LYS A 129 -9.87 -3.36 9.60
N SER A 130 -9.29 -2.75 10.64
CA SER A 130 -7.83 -2.76 10.89
C SER A 130 -7.26 -4.16 11.10
N ALA A 131 -7.99 -5.09 11.69
CA ALA A 131 -7.52 -6.47 11.90
C ALA A 131 -7.39 -7.24 10.57
N GLU A 132 -8.41 -7.16 9.72
CA GLU A 132 -8.43 -7.79 8.40
C GLU A 132 -7.36 -7.14 7.49
N ALA A 133 -7.22 -5.81 7.55
CA ALA A 133 -6.18 -5.08 6.83
C ALA A 133 -4.77 -5.52 7.23
N GLY A 134 -4.54 -5.74 8.53
CA GLY A 134 -3.27 -6.25 9.05
C GLY A 134 -2.92 -7.64 8.48
N VAL A 135 -3.92 -8.52 8.35
CA VAL A 135 -3.71 -9.82 7.69
C VAL A 135 -3.28 -9.63 6.23
N ALA A 136 -4.01 -8.80 5.48
CA ALA A 136 -3.71 -8.55 4.08
C ALA A 136 -2.30 -7.93 3.89
N PHE A 137 -1.91 -6.96 4.69
CA PHE A 137 -0.56 -6.38 4.60
C PHE A 137 0.54 -7.37 5.00
N ARG A 138 0.27 -8.26 5.97
CA ARG A 138 1.21 -9.33 6.32
C ARG A 138 1.43 -10.28 5.14
N GLU A 139 0.36 -10.73 4.48
CA GLU A 139 0.47 -11.58 3.27
C GLU A 139 1.24 -10.86 2.16
N ALA A 140 0.97 -9.56 1.96
CA ALA A 140 1.72 -8.75 0.99
C ALA A 140 3.22 -8.62 1.32
N ALA A 141 3.57 -8.53 2.62
CA ALA A 141 4.95 -8.41 3.06
C ALA A 141 5.73 -9.74 2.99
N LEU A 142 5.04 -10.86 3.16
CA LEU A 142 5.62 -12.20 3.15
C LEU A 142 5.66 -12.82 1.74
N ASP A 143 5.01 -12.22 0.77
CA ASP A 143 4.99 -12.72 -0.61
C ASP A 143 6.40 -12.62 -1.22
N GLU A 144 7.00 -13.76 -1.58
CA GLU A 144 8.35 -13.85 -2.16
C GLU A 144 8.48 -13.09 -3.48
N ALA A 145 7.37 -12.89 -4.20
CA ALA A 145 7.34 -12.09 -5.42
C ALA A 145 7.35 -10.57 -5.15
N ASN A 146 7.20 -10.14 -3.89
CA ASN A 146 7.22 -8.74 -3.53
C ASN A 146 8.65 -8.19 -3.48
N PRO A 147 9.08 -7.34 -4.42
CA PRO A 147 10.45 -6.83 -4.45
C PRO A 147 10.71 -5.76 -3.38
N ASP A 148 9.66 -5.18 -2.79
CA ASP A 148 9.75 -4.12 -1.77
C ASP A 148 8.59 -4.25 -0.76
N PRO A 149 8.80 -4.98 0.34
CA PRO A 149 7.78 -5.15 1.38
C PRO A 149 7.63 -3.94 2.30
N THR A 150 8.45 -2.91 2.15
CA THR A 150 8.52 -1.75 3.08
C THR A 150 7.16 -1.10 3.32
N LYS A 151 6.40 -0.84 2.25
CA LYS A 151 5.07 -0.21 2.37
C LYS A 151 4.04 -1.12 3.05
N ALA A 152 4.12 -2.41 2.79
CA ALA A 152 3.25 -3.39 3.44
C ALA A 152 3.55 -3.47 4.95
N LEU A 153 4.83 -3.55 5.33
CA LEU A 153 5.27 -3.56 6.72
C LEU A 153 4.90 -2.25 7.45
N LEU A 154 5.05 -1.10 6.79
CA LEU A 154 4.65 0.19 7.35
C LEU A 154 3.15 0.22 7.63
N ASN A 155 2.32 -0.20 6.68
CA ASN A 155 0.87 -0.24 6.85
C ASN A 155 0.43 -1.30 7.87
N LEU A 156 1.13 -2.43 7.96
CA LEU A 156 0.93 -3.43 9.01
C LEU A 156 1.15 -2.82 10.41
N GLY A 157 2.22 -2.03 10.58
CA GLY A 157 2.46 -1.29 11.81
C GLY A 157 1.33 -0.29 12.14
N VAL A 158 0.80 0.41 11.12
CA VAL A 158 -0.36 1.29 11.29
C VAL A 158 -1.59 0.49 11.77
N CYS A 159 -1.82 -0.71 11.21
CA CYS A 159 -2.90 -1.59 11.68
C CYS A 159 -2.70 -1.98 13.15
N PHE A 160 -1.49 -2.34 13.56
CA PHE A 160 -1.21 -2.69 14.95
C PHE A 160 -1.41 -1.50 15.91
N MET A 161 -1.04 -0.29 15.51
CA MET A 161 -1.34 0.92 16.28
C MET A 161 -2.85 1.14 16.44
N ALA A 162 -3.62 0.97 15.37
CA ALA A 162 -5.09 1.07 15.41
C ALA A 162 -5.76 -0.01 16.28
N LEU A 163 -5.08 -1.13 16.53
CA LEU A 163 -5.53 -2.24 17.37
C LEU A 163 -4.98 -2.17 18.82
N ASP A 164 -4.39 -1.04 19.20
CA ASP A 164 -3.73 -0.86 20.50
C ASP A 164 -2.65 -1.93 20.81
N ARG A 165 -1.87 -2.26 19.77
CA ARG A 165 -0.75 -3.23 19.83
C ARG A 165 0.57 -2.57 19.48
N PRO A 166 1.05 -1.60 20.27
CA PRO A 166 2.22 -0.79 19.92
C PRO A 166 3.52 -1.60 19.84
N ALA A 167 3.67 -2.67 20.63
CA ALA A 167 4.86 -3.52 20.56
C ALA A 167 4.97 -4.25 19.21
N ASP A 168 3.85 -4.73 18.64
CA ASP A 168 3.82 -5.35 17.33
C ASP A 168 4.03 -4.31 16.22
N ALA A 169 3.53 -3.09 16.41
CA ALA A 169 3.80 -1.99 15.49
C ALA A 169 5.30 -1.66 15.43
N VAL A 170 5.96 -1.57 16.60
CA VAL A 170 7.43 -1.39 16.68
C VAL A 170 8.15 -2.47 15.89
N ALA A 171 7.83 -3.76 16.12
CA ALA A 171 8.47 -4.86 15.43
C ALA A 171 8.28 -4.78 13.89
N SER A 172 7.07 -4.38 13.45
CA SER A 172 6.78 -4.21 12.03
C SER A 172 7.58 -3.06 11.41
N TYR A 173 7.67 -1.92 12.10
CA TYR A 173 8.44 -0.76 11.63
C TYR A 173 9.95 -1.04 11.63
N GLU A 174 10.48 -1.69 12.68
CA GLU A 174 11.89 -2.10 12.73
C GLU A 174 12.23 -3.07 11.60
N SER A 175 11.32 -4.00 11.27
CA SER A 175 11.48 -4.89 10.12
C SER A 175 11.52 -4.11 8.80
N ALA A 176 10.70 -3.08 8.64
CA ALA A 176 10.70 -2.24 7.44
C ALA A 176 12.03 -1.47 7.26
N LEU A 177 12.71 -1.09 8.36
CA LEU A 177 14.01 -0.40 8.31
C LEU A 177 15.15 -1.26 7.77
N GLN A 178 14.97 -2.59 7.63
CA GLN A 178 15.97 -3.48 7.05
C GLN A 178 16.06 -3.36 5.52
N PHE A 179 15.12 -2.67 4.89
CA PHE A 179 15.04 -2.51 3.44
C PHE A 179 15.45 -1.10 3.01
N ASP A 180 16.03 -0.99 1.83
CA ASP A 180 16.32 0.30 1.23
C ASP A 180 15.02 1.02 0.85
N MET A 181 14.93 2.30 1.18
CA MET A 181 13.73 3.09 0.92
C MET A 181 14.06 4.55 0.62
N GLN A 182 13.12 5.22 -0.04
CA GLN A 182 13.24 6.65 -0.31
C GLN A 182 13.25 7.46 1.00
N PRO A 183 13.96 8.60 1.06
CA PRO A 183 14.08 9.42 2.26
C PRO A 183 12.72 9.77 2.90
N ASP A 184 11.74 10.21 2.11
CA ASP A 184 10.40 10.56 2.60
C ASP A 184 9.69 9.38 3.29
N THR A 185 9.85 8.18 2.74
CA THR A 185 9.28 6.96 3.33
C THR A 185 10.00 6.64 4.64
N ARG A 186 11.32 6.79 4.69
CA ARG A 186 12.14 6.56 5.88
C ARG A 186 11.78 7.53 7.00
N ASN A 187 11.66 8.82 6.70
CA ASN A 187 11.29 9.84 7.68
C ASN A 187 9.91 9.57 8.27
N LYS A 188 8.93 9.24 7.41
CA LYS A 188 7.59 8.83 7.86
C LYS A 188 7.62 7.58 8.73
N LEU A 189 8.44 6.60 8.37
CA LEU A 189 8.60 5.36 9.13
C LEU A 189 9.16 5.65 10.52
N TYR A 190 10.20 6.46 10.63
CA TYR A 190 10.76 6.87 11.92
C TYR A 190 9.77 7.67 12.77
N ALA A 191 8.96 8.55 12.19
CA ALA A 191 7.91 9.26 12.92
C ALA A 191 6.86 8.28 13.49
N ASN A 192 6.40 7.32 12.71
CA ASN A 192 5.46 6.28 13.16
C ASN A 192 6.09 5.37 14.23
N LEU A 193 7.37 5.01 14.07
CA LEU A 193 8.12 4.24 15.05
C LEU A 193 8.26 5.01 16.39
N GLY A 194 8.51 6.32 16.32
CA GLY A 194 8.53 7.19 17.48
C GLY A 194 7.20 7.16 18.25
N GLN A 195 6.08 7.28 17.55
CA GLN A 195 4.74 7.18 18.16
C GLN A 195 4.50 5.79 18.78
N ALA A 196 4.92 4.73 18.12
CA ALA A 196 4.79 3.36 18.64
C ALA A 196 5.66 3.16 19.90
N TYR A 197 6.86 3.74 19.95
CA TYR A 197 7.69 3.73 21.15
C TYR A 197 7.07 4.51 22.31
N VAL A 198 6.45 5.67 22.05
CA VAL A 198 5.72 6.42 23.10
C VAL A 198 4.58 5.56 23.64
N ALA A 199 3.76 4.97 22.77
CA ALA A 199 2.65 4.12 23.17
C ALA A 199 3.08 2.86 23.94
N SER A 200 4.29 2.35 23.68
CA SER A 200 4.89 1.22 24.40
C SER A 200 5.76 1.61 25.62
N GLY A 201 5.80 2.91 25.99
CA GLY A 201 6.54 3.39 27.15
C GLY A 201 8.06 3.50 26.95
N GLN A 202 8.58 3.36 25.74
CA GLN A 202 10.02 3.37 25.42
C GLN A 202 10.51 4.78 25.07
N MET A 203 10.42 5.73 26.02
CA MET A 203 10.55 7.17 25.76
C MET A 203 11.89 7.57 25.14
N GLN A 204 13.02 6.98 25.58
CA GLN A 204 14.34 7.31 25.01
C GLN A 204 14.44 6.87 23.54
N LYS A 205 13.90 5.69 23.21
CA LYS A 205 13.86 5.22 21.82
C LYS A 205 12.94 6.08 20.97
N ALA A 206 11.84 6.57 21.56
CA ALA A 206 10.92 7.48 20.88
C ALA A 206 11.63 8.78 20.48
N VAL A 207 12.37 9.40 21.42
CA VAL A 207 13.17 10.61 21.12
C VAL A 207 14.12 10.35 19.95
N ASN A 208 14.90 9.28 20.02
CA ASN A 208 15.86 8.94 18.97
C ASN A 208 15.18 8.74 17.61
N ALA A 209 14.02 8.06 17.56
CA ALA A 209 13.28 7.83 16.33
C ALA A 209 12.72 9.14 15.75
N PHE A 210 12.18 10.03 16.57
CA PHE A 210 11.73 11.34 16.10
C PHE A 210 12.90 12.20 15.61
N ASP A 211 14.04 12.20 16.28
CA ASP A 211 15.26 12.90 15.83
C ASP A 211 15.69 12.43 14.44
N GLU A 212 15.71 11.11 14.20
CA GLU A 212 16.00 10.54 12.88
C GLU A 212 14.97 10.97 11.83
N SER A 213 13.68 11.06 12.19
CA SER A 213 12.63 11.46 11.23
C SER A 213 12.76 12.89 10.77
N ILE A 214 13.25 13.80 11.64
CA ILE A 214 13.40 15.24 11.34
C ILE A 214 14.84 15.64 11.01
N ALA A 215 15.77 14.69 10.95
CA ALA A 215 17.17 14.94 10.55
C ALA A 215 17.22 15.58 9.14
N ASP A 216 16.30 15.20 8.25
CA ASP A 216 16.04 15.92 7.02
C ASP A 216 15.13 17.12 7.29
N LYS A 217 15.69 18.32 7.13
CA LYS A 217 14.99 19.59 7.39
C LYS A 217 13.78 19.84 6.48
N THR A 218 13.55 19.01 5.49
CA THR A 218 12.39 19.09 4.59
C THR A 218 11.18 18.31 5.11
N TYR A 219 11.38 17.43 6.09
CA TYR A 219 10.33 16.66 6.72
C TYR A 219 9.82 17.32 8.00
N PHE A 220 8.48 17.37 8.15
CA PHE A 220 7.81 17.93 9.33
C PHE A 220 6.92 16.86 9.97
N LEU A 221 7.01 16.74 11.29
CA LEU A 221 6.12 15.88 12.04
C LEU A 221 4.67 16.37 11.94
N SER A 222 3.72 15.43 11.94
CA SER A 222 2.31 15.76 12.16
C SER A 222 2.09 16.33 13.57
N ASP A 223 0.96 17.01 13.80
CA ASP A 223 0.63 17.57 15.11
C ASP A 223 0.64 16.50 16.20
N SER A 224 0.06 15.31 15.93
CA SER A 224 0.06 14.20 16.89
C SER A 224 1.48 13.69 17.18
N ALA A 225 2.31 13.53 16.17
CA ALA A 225 3.70 13.09 16.33
C ALA A 225 4.54 14.13 17.08
N SER A 226 4.28 15.43 16.86
CA SER A 226 4.94 16.53 17.58
C SER A 226 4.59 16.51 19.06
N VAL A 227 3.32 16.27 19.42
CA VAL A 227 2.88 16.13 20.82
C VAL A 227 3.55 14.92 21.48
N ASP A 228 3.59 13.78 20.79
CA ASP A 228 4.25 12.57 21.32
C ASP A 228 5.75 12.76 21.50
N TYR A 229 6.41 13.46 20.57
CA TYR A 229 7.82 13.81 20.69
C TYR A 229 8.09 14.68 21.91
N GLN A 230 7.30 15.74 22.15
CA GLN A 230 7.46 16.58 23.34
C GLN A 230 7.21 15.79 24.63
N ARG A 231 6.22 14.89 24.64
CA ARG A 231 5.96 13.98 25.75
C ARG A 231 7.18 13.09 26.05
N ALA A 232 7.78 12.53 25.01
CA ALA A 232 8.96 11.67 25.15
C ALA A 232 10.16 12.44 25.72
N ILE A 233 10.44 13.65 25.20
CA ILE A 233 11.52 14.53 25.73
C ILE A 233 11.30 14.85 27.21
N ALA A 234 10.09 15.24 27.59
CA ALA A 234 9.76 15.59 28.97
C ALA A 234 9.94 14.38 29.91
N ALA A 235 9.48 13.19 29.49
CA ALA A 235 9.65 11.97 30.30
C ALA A 235 11.11 11.57 30.48
N VAL A 236 11.93 11.67 29.44
CA VAL A 236 13.38 11.40 29.53
C VAL A 236 14.07 12.40 30.45
N ALA A 237 13.74 13.69 30.37
CA ALA A 237 14.30 14.73 31.23
C ALA A 237 13.96 14.51 32.72
N GLN A 238 12.73 14.09 33.01
CA GLN A 238 12.31 13.76 34.38
C GLN A 238 13.05 12.53 34.91
N GLY A 239 13.13 11.44 34.12
CA GLY A 239 13.87 10.23 34.53
C GLY A 239 15.36 10.46 34.80
N THR A 240 16.01 11.30 33.99
CA THR A 240 17.41 11.70 34.27
C THR A 240 17.56 12.56 35.53
N SER A 241 16.58 13.42 35.82
CA SER A 241 16.56 14.23 37.04
C SER A 241 16.43 13.36 38.32
N GLU A 242 15.55 12.36 38.28
CA GLU A 242 15.35 11.42 39.38
C GLU A 242 16.61 10.56 39.63
N ILE A 243 17.26 10.05 38.59
CA ILE A 243 18.52 9.29 38.70
C ILE A 243 19.62 10.17 39.28
N THR A 244 19.71 11.43 38.89
CA THR A 244 20.72 12.36 39.40
C THR A 244 20.50 12.65 40.88
N GLN A 245 19.25 12.74 41.35
CA GLN A 245 18.93 12.92 42.76
C GLN A 245 19.27 11.68 43.61
N VAL A 246 19.06 10.49 43.12
CA VAL A 246 19.36 9.22 43.80
C VAL A 246 20.88 8.97 43.85
N MET A 247 21.64 9.48 42.89
CA MET A 247 23.11 9.33 42.85
C MET A 247 23.87 10.49 43.52
N ALA A 248 23.20 11.48 44.09
CA ALA A 248 23.86 12.55 44.84
C ALA A 248 24.52 11.94 46.06
N PRO A 249 25.83 12.20 46.30
CA PRO A 249 26.53 11.65 47.46
C PRO A 249 25.87 12.16 48.74
N VAL A 250 25.55 11.25 49.65
CA VAL A 250 25.11 11.58 51.03
C VAL A 250 26.21 12.40 51.68
N ALA A 251 25.89 13.63 52.04
CA ALA A 251 26.86 14.47 52.75
C ALA A 251 27.35 13.74 54.03
N PRO A 252 28.66 13.75 54.32
CA PRO A 252 29.17 13.11 55.55
C PRO A 252 28.51 13.76 56.78
N VAL A 253 27.97 12.92 57.65
CA VAL A 253 27.42 13.35 58.93
C VAL A 253 28.64 13.91 59.72
N ALA A 254 28.57 15.19 60.06
CA ALA A 254 29.57 15.80 60.91
C ALA A 254 29.42 15.25 62.36
N ASP A 255 30.48 14.67 62.88
CA ASP A 255 30.60 14.28 64.29
C ASP A 255 30.63 15.48 65.26
#